data_d31e3168e3981bfcd60d5c6bc63afab9
#
_entry.id   d31e3168e3981bfcd60d5c6bc63afab9
#
_cell.length_a   1.000
_cell.length_b   1.000
_cell.length_c   1.000
_cell.angle_alpha   90.00
_cell.angle_beta   90.00
_cell.angle_gamma   90.00
#
_symmetry.space_group_name_H-M   'P 1'
#
loop_
_entity.id
_entity.type
_entity.pdbx_description
1 polymer ?
#
loop_
_entity_poly.entity_id
_entity_poly.type
_entity_poly.pdbx_seq_one_letter_code
_entity_poly.pdbx_strand_id
1 'polypeptide(L)'
;MSITRRTLLVGAGAGAVGLLLSACTPEPEPAPTRTRTPMPRPTAPEAVPAPAGWLRSTWATDPYSHGSTSYLPAGTDPTERQRLAEPVLDRLFFAGEATDSDHPGTLVGAVDDARRAALALISASDDTERLAIVGAGAAGVIAARMLADAGHEVTLFEAREHIGGRIRSIADDEQWPIPPQLGAWLLSEADLASLDGRLVDLGDRSLALDTATTWNAEGETEGLDGAPIAQAVEKAQAQASDAAVTDALAANGADLDDPALSASLAWMAAMTGADPSRASSWYPPHFPGDGVHGVIGDLDAYLGEQLEGVKVATASPVARIAYDDRGVSLRLGTGEALSYDRVIVTAPLGVLQKQGIEFAPALPFSHRGAIAALASGFIETAWMRFDEAFWTTEATIWHVAGGDALIRTWLNLQPFTGEPVLVGLVGGADAERFAELSERDATAAARASLAFFAAPADDEG
;
A
#
# COMPACT_ATOMS: atom_id res chain seq x y z
N MET A 1 -45.08 -2.78 51.24
CA MET A 1 -45.66 -2.89 49.89
C MET A 1 -45.76 -4.37 49.51
N SER A 2 -46.97 -4.94 49.48
CA SER A 2 -47.19 -6.37 49.16
C SER A 2 -47.22 -6.53 47.64
N ILE A 3 -46.31 -7.27 47.15
CA ILE A 3 -46.26 -7.65 45.71
C ILE A 3 -47.35 -8.71 45.51
N THR A 4 -48.37 -8.39 44.70
CA THR A 4 -49.45 -9.32 44.38
C THR A 4 -49.00 -10.43 43.45
N ARG A 5 -49.57 -11.67 43.59
CA ARG A 5 -49.29 -12.84 42.74
C ARG A 5 -49.37 -12.57 41.24
N ARG A 6 -50.16 -11.58 40.81
CA ARG A 6 -50.27 -11.19 39.40
C ARG A 6 -49.02 -10.56 38.83
N THR A 7 -48.29 -9.75 39.62
CA THR A 7 -47.04 -9.09 39.20
C THR A 7 -45.91 -10.08 39.02
N LEU A 8 -45.88 -11.14 39.84
CA LEU A 8 -44.88 -12.20 39.73
C LEU A 8 -45.04 -13.07 38.49
N LEU A 9 -46.29 -13.34 38.04
CA LEU A 9 -46.59 -14.14 36.86
C LEU A 9 -46.28 -13.38 35.56
N VAL A 10 -46.45 -12.04 35.50
CA VAL A 10 -46.11 -11.21 34.35
C VAL A 10 -44.59 -11.09 34.25
N GLY A 11 -43.85 -10.97 35.34
CA GLY A 11 -42.40 -10.94 35.35
C GLY A 11 -41.76 -12.25 34.89
N ALA A 12 -42.33 -13.41 35.31
CA ALA A 12 -41.85 -14.74 34.89
C ALA A 12 -42.14 -15.02 33.42
N GLY A 13 -43.28 -14.54 32.85
CA GLY A 13 -43.63 -14.67 31.45
C GLY A 13 -42.70 -13.86 30.53
N ALA A 14 -42.38 -12.63 30.93
CA ALA A 14 -41.47 -11.77 30.13
C ALA A 14 -40.02 -12.31 30.10
N GLY A 15 -39.54 -12.88 31.22
CA GLY A 15 -38.24 -13.55 31.31
C GLY A 15 -38.15 -14.81 30.44
N ALA A 16 -39.23 -15.64 30.45
CA ALA A 16 -39.27 -16.86 29.64
C ALA A 16 -39.35 -16.58 28.14
N VAL A 17 -40.07 -15.53 27.72
CA VAL A 17 -40.12 -15.11 26.29
C VAL A 17 -38.77 -14.52 25.84
N GLY A 18 -38.08 -13.75 26.68
CA GLY A 18 -36.74 -13.23 26.41
C GLY A 18 -35.69 -14.33 26.24
N LEU A 19 -35.74 -15.40 27.04
CA LEU A 19 -34.87 -16.55 26.95
C LEU A 19 -35.15 -17.41 25.71
N LEU A 20 -36.41 -17.55 25.29
CA LEU A 20 -36.79 -18.30 24.09
C LEU A 20 -36.44 -17.57 22.78
N LEU A 21 -36.46 -16.22 22.78
CA LEU A 21 -36.03 -15.42 21.63
C LEU A 21 -34.51 -15.36 21.48
N SER A 22 -33.74 -15.49 22.59
CA SER A 22 -32.28 -15.56 22.55
C SER A 22 -31.76 -16.90 22.01
N ALA A 23 -32.57 -17.97 22.10
CA ALA A 23 -32.15 -19.31 21.62
C ALA A 23 -32.37 -19.54 20.13
N CYS A 24 -32.98 -18.59 19.40
CA CYS A 24 -33.31 -18.71 17.97
C CYS A 24 -32.52 -17.78 17.05
N THR A 25 -31.51 -17.07 17.55
CA THR A 25 -30.56 -16.40 16.64
C THR A 25 -29.58 -17.46 16.12
N PRO A 26 -29.60 -17.81 14.83
CA PRO A 26 -28.57 -18.67 14.28
C PRO A 26 -27.21 -18.00 14.51
N GLU A 27 -26.29 -18.75 15.08
CA GLU A 27 -24.89 -18.36 15.15
C GLU A 27 -24.44 -17.98 13.71
N PRO A 28 -23.84 -16.82 13.48
CA PRO A 28 -23.40 -16.46 12.13
C PRO A 28 -22.46 -17.57 11.65
N GLU A 29 -22.80 -18.19 10.53
CA GLU A 29 -21.92 -19.17 9.89
C GLU A 29 -20.53 -18.52 9.74
N PRO A 30 -19.46 -19.21 10.16
CA PRO A 30 -18.12 -18.73 9.95
C PRO A 30 -17.93 -18.48 8.45
N ALA A 31 -17.47 -17.28 8.10
CA ALA A 31 -17.18 -16.93 6.72
C ALA A 31 -16.37 -18.08 6.07
N PRO A 32 -16.69 -18.49 4.85
CA PRO A 32 -16.01 -19.60 4.21
C PRO A 32 -14.51 -19.31 4.17
N THR A 33 -13.74 -20.09 4.87
CA THR A 33 -12.29 -20.05 4.83
C THR A 33 -11.92 -20.41 3.39
N ARG A 34 -11.50 -19.43 2.60
CA ARG A 34 -10.99 -19.67 1.26
C ARG A 34 -9.80 -20.61 1.39
N THR A 35 -10.00 -21.87 1.02
CA THR A 35 -8.90 -22.83 0.92
C THR A 35 -8.05 -22.38 -0.25
N ARG A 36 -6.92 -21.73 0.03
CA ARG A 36 -5.94 -21.38 -1.00
C ARG A 36 -5.52 -22.68 -1.69
N THR A 37 -5.80 -22.80 -2.97
CA THR A 37 -5.25 -23.89 -3.79
C THR A 37 -3.73 -23.70 -3.84
N PRO A 38 -2.93 -24.73 -3.51
CA PRO A 38 -1.48 -24.62 -3.64
C PRO A 38 -1.12 -24.29 -5.08
N MET A 39 -0.37 -23.21 -5.28
CA MET A 39 0.13 -22.84 -6.59
C MET A 39 1.16 -23.87 -7.07
N PRO A 40 1.16 -24.28 -8.33
CA PRO A 40 2.25 -25.06 -8.88
C PRO A 40 3.58 -24.34 -8.63
N ARG A 41 4.63 -25.11 -8.30
CA ARG A 41 5.96 -24.54 -8.10
C ARG A 41 6.44 -23.92 -9.40
N PRO A 42 6.82 -22.63 -9.43
CA PRO A 42 7.32 -22.01 -10.64
C PRO A 42 8.58 -22.72 -11.16
N THR A 43 8.65 -22.96 -12.45
CA THR A 43 9.83 -23.51 -13.11
C THR A 43 10.41 -22.42 -14.00
N ALA A 44 11.67 -22.04 -13.79
CA ALA A 44 12.33 -21.04 -14.62
C ALA A 44 12.56 -21.62 -16.03
N PRO A 45 12.14 -20.89 -17.08
CA PRO A 45 12.35 -21.32 -18.46
C PRO A 45 13.83 -21.23 -18.84
N GLU A 46 14.25 -22.11 -19.74
CA GLU A 46 15.65 -22.17 -20.22
C GLU A 46 16.01 -20.93 -21.07
N ALA A 47 15.03 -20.36 -21.78
CA ALA A 47 15.20 -19.18 -22.63
C ALA A 47 15.48 -17.88 -21.87
N VAL A 48 15.17 -17.80 -20.56
CA VAL A 48 15.47 -16.62 -19.75
C VAL A 48 16.68 -16.91 -18.88
N PRO A 49 17.81 -16.19 -19.02
CA PRO A 49 19.00 -16.44 -18.23
C PRO A 49 18.78 -16.18 -16.72
N ALA A 50 19.68 -16.70 -15.90
CA ALA A 50 19.70 -16.31 -14.50
C ALA A 50 20.11 -14.83 -14.38
N PRO A 51 19.48 -14.05 -13.51
CA PRO A 51 19.89 -12.67 -13.31
C PRO A 51 21.26 -12.58 -12.63
N ALA A 52 22.07 -11.63 -13.04
CA ALA A 52 23.33 -11.26 -12.40
C ALA A 52 23.10 -10.46 -11.11
N GLY A 53 21.98 -9.73 -11.03
CA GLY A 53 21.50 -9.03 -9.82
C GLY A 53 20.03 -9.34 -9.58
N TRP A 54 19.66 -9.54 -8.31
CA TRP A 54 18.28 -9.79 -7.88
C TRP A 54 17.98 -9.11 -6.55
N LEU A 55 16.93 -8.32 -6.54
CA LEU A 55 16.33 -7.74 -5.32
C LEU A 55 14.82 -7.75 -5.45
N ARG A 56 14.11 -7.84 -4.34
CA ARG A 56 12.65 -7.68 -4.32
C ARG A 56 12.17 -7.03 -3.04
N SER A 57 11.01 -6.44 -3.08
CA SER A 57 10.28 -6.03 -1.89
C SER A 57 9.46 -7.19 -1.30
N THR A 58 9.06 -7.05 -0.05
CA THR A 58 8.20 -7.99 0.68
C THR A 58 7.29 -7.24 1.66
N TRP A 59 6.68 -6.15 1.19
CA TRP A 59 5.87 -5.25 2.03
C TRP A 59 4.66 -5.94 2.67
N ALA A 60 4.08 -6.93 1.98
CA ALA A 60 2.94 -7.69 2.49
C ALA A 60 3.28 -8.47 3.77
N THR A 61 4.52 -8.97 3.87
CA THR A 61 5.00 -9.78 5.00
C THR A 61 5.86 -9.00 5.98
N ASP A 62 6.24 -7.77 5.66
CA ASP A 62 7.03 -6.90 6.55
C ASP A 62 6.20 -6.51 7.79
N PRO A 63 6.69 -6.77 9.03
CA PRO A 63 5.93 -6.55 10.25
C PRO A 63 5.65 -5.08 10.58
N TYR A 64 6.35 -4.15 9.94
CA TYR A 64 6.17 -2.71 10.10
C TYR A 64 5.45 -2.04 8.93
N SER A 65 4.90 -2.85 8.01
CA SER A 65 4.09 -2.38 6.88
C SER A 65 2.77 -3.13 6.78
N HIS A 66 2.79 -4.45 6.64
CA HIS A 66 1.63 -5.31 6.37
C HIS A 66 0.80 -4.81 5.19
N GLY A 67 1.49 -4.33 4.15
CA GLY A 67 0.91 -3.77 2.94
C GLY A 67 1.67 -2.54 2.44
N SER A 68 1.41 -2.16 1.20
CA SER A 68 2.11 -1.09 0.48
C SER A 68 1.30 0.21 0.42
N THR A 69 -0.02 0.09 0.33
CA THR A 69 -0.96 1.20 0.16
C THR A 69 -2.25 0.94 0.94
N SER A 70 -3.24 1.83 0.76
CA SER A 70 -4.60 1.62 1.26
C SER A 70 -5.63 1.96 0.19
N TYR A 71 -6.77 1.25 0.18
CA TYR A 71 -7.87 1.51 -0.74
C TYR A 71 -9.24 1.32 -0.07
N LEU A 72 -10.31 1.70 -0.78
CA LEU A 72 -11.69 1.53 -0.34
C LEU A 72 -12.23 0.20 -0.89
N PRO A 73 -12.54 -0.78 -0.04
CA PRO A 73 -13.30 -1.95 -0.47
C PRO A 73 -14.75 -1.58 -0.79
N ALA A 74 -15.41 -2.40 -1.61
CA ALA A 74 -16.81 -2.25 -1.93
C ALA A 74 -17.69 -2.10 -0.67
N GLY A 75 -18.61 -1.14 -0.70
CA GLY A 75 -19.50 -0.82 0.42
C GLY A 75 -18.87 0.02 1.53
N THR A 76 -17.64 0.48 1.37
CA THR A 76 -16.97 1.36 2.34
C THR A 76 -17.20 2.84 2.00
N ASP A 77 -17.61 3.61 3.01
CA ASP A 77 -17.78 5.05 2.89
C ASP A 77 -16.40 5.75 2.82
N PRO A 78 -16.13 6.63 1.84
CA PRO A 78 -14.86 7.36 1.75
C PRO A 78 -14.57 8.24 2.97
N THR A 79 -15.60 8.64 3.73
CA THR A 79 -15.41 9.42 4.97
C THR A 79 -14.69 8.63 6.08
N GLU A 80 -14.48 7.33 5.92
CA GLU A 80 -13.69 6.54 6.88
C GLU A 80 -12.25 7.05 6.98
N ARG A 81 -11.64 7.55 5.88
CA ARG A 81 -10.32 8.19 5.92
C ARG A 81 -10.32 9.43 6.81
N GLN A 82 -11.34 10.27 6.68
CA GLN A 82 -11.51 11.47 7.50
C GLN A 82 -11.74 11.11 8.98
N ARG A 83 -12.52 10.05 9.25
CA ARG A 83 -12.74 9.56 10.64
C ARG A 83 -11.45 9.06 11.28
N LEU A 84 -10.57 8.41 10.50
CA LEU A 84 -9.25 8.00 10.99
C LEU A 84 -8.33 9.21 11.21
N ALA A 85 -8.49 10.28 10.43
CA ALA A 85 -7.74 11.51 10.52
C ALA A 85 -8.13 12.42 11.67
N GLU A 86 -9.32 12.22 12.30
CA GLU A 86 -9.82 13.04 13.40
C GLU A 86 -8.88 12.98 14.62
N PRO A 87 -8.52 14.11 15.25
CA PRO A 87 -7.73 14.08 16.47
C PRO A 87 -8.48 13.45 17.65
N VAL A 88 -7.77 12.74 18.52
CA VAL A 88 -8.33 12.18 19.75
C VAL A 88 -7.85 13.00 20.96
N LEU A 89 -8.77 13.65 21.65
CA LEU A 89 -8.52 14.51 22.84
C LEU A 89 -7.49 15.63 22.58
N ASP A 90 -7.28 16.05 21.33
CA ASP A 90 -6.19 16.95 20.92
C ASP A 90 -4.79 16.48 21.40
N ARG A 91 -4.62 15.19 21.64
CA ARG A 91 -3.37 14.56 22.08
C ARG A 91 -2.82 13.56 21.11
N LEU A 92 -3.70 12.86 20.41
CA LEU A 92 -3.34 11.81 19.46
C LEU A 92 -3.84 12.22 18.07
N PHE A 93 -2.93 12.32 17.11
CA PHE A 93 -3.19 12.68 15.73
C PHE A 93 -2.75 11.53 14.82
N PHE A 94 -3.43 11.35 13.71
CA PHE A 94 -3.07 10.37 12.69
C PHE A 94 -2.72 11.09 11.39
N ALA A 95 -1.69 10.59 10.71
CA ALA A 95 -1.29 11.11 9.40
C ALA A 95 -0.70 10.01 8.53
N GLY A 96 -0.85 10.16 7.22
CA GLY A 96 -0.29 9.29 6.21
C GLY A 96 -1.23 9.08 5.04
N GLU A 97 -0.83 8.28 4.05
CA GLU A 97 -1.62 8.04 2.84
C GLU A 97 -3.01 7.43 3.11
N ALA A 98 -3.18 6.72 4.25
CA ALA A 98 -4.44 6.09 4.61
C ALA A 98 -5.48 7.08 5.15
N THR A 99 -5.05 8.24 5.63
CA THR A 99 -5.89 9.32 6.16
C THR A 99 -6.12 10.44 5.14
N ASP A 100 -5.39 10.45 4.03
CA ASP A 100 -5.60 11.37 2.93
C ASP A 100 -6.84 10.98 2.10
N SER A 101 -7.67 11.96 1.75
CA SER A 101 -8.89 11.76 0.96
C SER A 101 -8.73 12.09 -0.52
N ASP A 102 -7.74 12.91 -0.87
CA ASP A 102 -7.57 13.43 -2.23
C ASP A 102 -6.61 12.56 -3.05
N HIS A 103 -5.52 12.11 -2.43
CA HIS A 103 -4.49 11.27 -3.07
C HIS A 103 -4.19 10.01 -2.23
N PRO A 104 -5.21 9.21 -1.86
CA PRO A 104 -5.02 8.05 -0.98
C PRO A 104 -4.10 7.01 -1.62
N GLY A 105 -3.29 6.34 -0.80
CA GLY A 105 -2.39 5.28 -1.26
C GLY A 105 -1.11 5.80 -1.94
N THR A 106 -0.89 7.11 -2.01
CA THR A 106 0.23 7.73 -2.73
C THR A 106 1.25 8.41 -1.81
N LEU A 107 2.44 8.70 -2.34
CA LEU A 107 3.45 9.50 -1.65
C LEU A 107 2.96 10.93 -1.44
N VAL A 108 2.27 11.51 -2.43
CA VAL A 108 1.71 12.87 -2.36
C VAL A 108 0.69 12.94 -1.23
N GLY A 109 -0.25 12.00 -1.15
CA GLY A 109 -1.22 11.94 -0.06
C GLY A 109 -0.54 11.82 1.32
N ALA A 110 0.54 11.04 1.43
CA ALA A 110 1.29 10.96 2.69
C ALA A 110 1.91 12.31 3.10
N VAL A 111 2.44 13.08 2.14
CA VAL A 111 3.03 14.41 2.37
C VAL A 111 1.96 15.44 2.72
N ASP A 112 0.86 15.47 1.98
CA ASP A 112 -0.20 16.46 2.18
C ASP A 112 -0.95 16.23 3.50
N ASP A 113 -1.21 14.98 3.82
CA ASP A 113 -1.85 14.65 5.08
C ASP A 113 -0.94 14.86 6.31
N ALA A 114 0.38 14.68 6.14
CA ALA A 114 1.34 15.09 7.17
C ALA A 114 1.25 16.59 7.47
N ARG A 115 1.12 17.43 6.44
CA ARG A 115 0.93 18.87 6.59
C ARG A 115 -0.35 19.20 7.31
N ARG A 116 -1.46 18.55 6.94
CA ARG A 116 -2.77 18.68 7.62
C ARG A 116 -2.63 18.38 9.12
N ALA A 117 -2.04 17.25 9.46
CA ALA A 117 -1.91 16.81 10.85
C ALA A 117 -0.97 17.73 11.66
N ALA A 118 0.17 18.14 11.07
CA ALA A 118 1.09 19.08 11.72
C ALA A 118 0.41 20.44 11.99
N LEU A 119 -0.30 20.99 11.01
CA LEU A 119 -1.03 22.26 11.19
C LEU A 119 -2.15 22.13 12.23
N ALA A 120 -2.87 21.00 12.26
CA ALA A 120 -3.90 20.75 13.28
C ALA A 120 -3.27 20.70 14.68
N LEU A 121 -2.12 20.04 14.84
CA LEU A 121 -1.39 19.96 16.09
C LEU A 121 -0.87 21.34 16.52
N ILE A 122 -0.23 22.10 15.63
CA ILE A 122 0.23 23.48 15.90
C ILE A 122 -0.93 24.37 16.37
N SER A 123 -2.10 24.25 15.72
CA SER A 123 -3.29 25.02 16.09
C SER A 123 -3.85 24.64 17.44
N ALA A 124 -3.61 23.41 17.91
CA ALA A 124 -4.03 22.91 19.22
C ALA A 124 -3.00 23.15 20.33
N SER A 125 -1.80 23.63 19.98
CA SER A 125 -0.70 23.92 20.92
C SER A 125 -0.70 25.41 21.31
N ASP A 126 -0.49 25.70 22.57
CA ASP A 126 -0.42 27.09 23.09
C ASP A 126 1.01 27.62 23.17
N ASP A 127 1.98 26.74 23.40
CA ASP A 127 3.40 27.05 23.64
C ASP A 127 4.30 25.98 23.03
N THR A 128 5.64 26.08 23.26
CA THR A 128 6.58 25.01 22.93
C THR A 128 6.26 23.74 23.69
N GLU A 129 5.93 22.68 23.00
CA GLU A 129 5.60 21.37 23.54
C GLU A 129 6.64 20.32 23.16
N ARG A 130 6.70 19.23 23.93
CA ARG A 130 7.46 18.01 23.62
C ARG A 130 6.58 17.07 22.83
N LEU A 131 6.89 16.88 21.57
CA LEU A 131 6.08 16.13 20.63
C LEU A 131 6.74 14.83 20.22
N ALA A 132 5.96 13.78 20.12
CA ALA A 132 6.41 12.52 19.55
C ALA A 132 5.79 12.32 18.15
N ILE A 133 6.56 11.70 17.26
CA ILE A 133 6.06 11.17 16.00
C ILE A 133 6.40 9.69 15.95
N VAL A 134 5.44 8.85 15.59
CA VAL A 134 5.60 7.40 15.48
C VAL A 134 5.57 7.00 14.01
N GLY A 135 6.74 6.63 13.49
CA GLY A 135 7.01 6.30 12.09
C GLY A 135 7.83 7.39 11.39
N ALA A 136 8.95 7.00 10.79
CA ALA A 136 9.85 7.86 10.02
C ALA A 136 9.72 7.62 8.50
N GLY A 137 8.51 7.35 8.00
CA GLY A 137 8.17 7.44 6.59
C GLY A 137 7.97 8.89 6.15
N ALA A 138 7.62 9.13 4.88
CA ALA A 138 7.41 10.48 4.34
C ALA A 138 6.52 11.35 5.23
N ALA A 139 5.37 10.83 5.66
CA ALA A 139 4.45 11.59 6.51
C ALA A 139 5.09 12.01 7.85
N GLY A 140 5.78 11.08 8.53
CA GLY A 140 6.42 11.38 9.81
C GLY A 140 7.56 12.38 9.68
N VAL A 141 8.36 12.26 8.63
CA VAL A 141 9.50 13.17 8.37
C VAL A 141 9.01 14.60 8.07
N ILE A 142 8.01 14.75 7.21
CA ILE A 142 7.44 16.07 6.86
C ILE A 142 6.76 16.71 8.07
N ALA A 143 5.97 15.94 8.83
CA ALA A 143 5.37 16.43 10.07
C ALA A 143 6.44 16.86 11.09
N ALA A 144 7.51 16.07 11.25
CA ALA A 144 8.62 16.40 12.17
C ALA A 144 9.30 17.73 11.80
N ARG A 145 9.59 17.94 10.52
CA ARG A 145 10.18 19.17 10.03
C ARG A 145 9.29 20.38 10.34
N MET A 146 8.00 20.31 9.99
CA MET A 146 7.06 21.39 10.21
C MET A 146 6.90 21.74 11.69
N LEU A 147 6.83 20.75 12.57
CA LEU A 147 6.70 20.96 14.00
C LEU A 147 7.99 21.52 14.62
N ALA A 148 9.16 21.08 14.16
CA ALA A 148 10.44 21.64 14.57
C ALA A 148 10.60 23.09 14.12
N ASP A 149 10.19 23.43 12.89
CA ASP A 149 10.19 24.80 12.37
C ASP A 149 9.21 25.73 13.12
N ALA A 150 8.12 25.16 13.65
CA ALA A 150 7.19 25.86 14.55
C ALA A 150 7.73 26.05 15.97
N GLY A 151 8.90 25.51 16.30
CA GLY A 151 9.61 25.71 17.57
C GLY A 151 9.31 24.66 18.65
N HIS A 152 8.71 23.53 18.29
CA HIS A 152 8.46 22.42 19.22
C HIS A 152 9.68 21.51 19.38
N GLU A 153 9.76 20.79 20.52
CA GLU A 153 10.76 19.76 20.77
C GLU A 153 10.29 18.41 20.20
N VAL A 154 10.71 18.05 19.00
CA VAL A 154 10.25 16.86 18.29
C VAL A 154 11.18 15.67 18.49
N THR A 155 10.61 14.50 18.83
CA THR A 155 11.29 13.20 18.76
C THR A 155 10.53 12.28 17.80
N LEU A 156 11.23 11.79 16.77
CA LEU A 156 10.73 10.87 15.77
C LEU A 156 11.20 9.45 16.11
N PHE A 157 10.26 8.51 16.24
CA PHE A 157 10.50 7.09 16.51
C PHE A 157 10.29 6.27 15.26
N GLU A 158 11.27 5.45 14.91
CA GLU A 158 11.20 4.51 13.79
C GLU A 158 11.46 3.09 14.29
N ALA A 159 10.65 2.14 13.83
CA ALA A 159 10.76 0.76 14.23
C ALA A 159 11.94 0.05 13.57
N ARG A 160 12.27 0.41 12.33
CA ARG A 160 13.41 -0.11 11.55
C ARG A 160 14.71 0.58 11.95
N GLU A 161 15.82 0.04 11.47
CA GLU A 161 17.16 0.64 11.62
C GLU A 161 17.39 1.84 10.68
N HIS A 162 16.49 2.05 9.72
CA HIS A 162 16.54 3.11 8.72
C HIS A 162 15.21 3.86 8.63
N ILE A 163 15.24 5.09 8.18
CA ILE A 163 14.07 5.93 7.88
C ILE A 163 13.50 5.56 6.49
N GLY A 164 12.46 6.27 6.02
CA GLY A 164 11.86 6.12 4.70
C GLY A 164 10.53 5.36 4.71
N GLY A 165 10.36 4.42 5.64
CA GLY A 165 9.14 3.59 5.70
C GLY A 165 8.96 2.77 4.43
N ARG A 166 7.88 3.07 3.66
CA ARG A 166 7.57 2.44 2.35
C ARG A 166 8.26 3.14 1.15
N ILE A 167 9.14 4.08 1.39
CA ILE A 167 10.17 4.53 0.46
C ILE A 167 11.44 3.78 0.82
N ARG A 168 12.08 3.14 -0.14
CA ARG A 168 13.31 2.38 0.10
C ARG A 168 14.17 2.39 -1.14
N SER A 169 15.24 3.17 -1.11
CA SER A 169 16.32 3.14 -2.09
C SER A 169 17.45 2.23 -1.59
N ILE A 170 18.02 1.44 -2.46
CA ILE A 170 19.23 0.67 -2.18
C ILE A 170 20.40 1.45 -2.80
N ALA A 171 20.85 2.47 -2.07
CA ALA A 171 22.04 3.23 -2.43
C ALA A 171 23.31 2.39 -2.16
N ASP A 172 24.43 2.79 -2.76
CA ASP A 172 25.74 2.20 -2.57
C ASP A 172 25.89 0.71 -2.96
N ASP A 173 24.99 0.18 -3.77
CA ASP A 173 25.14 -1.16 -4.31
C ASP A 173 25.86 -1.09 -5.67
N GLU A 174 27.16 -1.40 -5.70
CA GLU A 174 27.98 -1.41 -6.93
C GLU A 174 27.50 -2.38 -8.00
N GLN A 175 26.57 -3.28 -7.67
CA GLN A 175 25.99 -4.22 -8.62
C GLN A 175 24.93 -3.59 -9.52
N TRP A 176 24.44 -2.39 -9.21
CA TRP A 176 23.34 -1.75 -9.91
C TRP A 176 23.77 -0.42 -10.55
N PRO A 177 23.39 -0.16 -11.82
CA PRO A 177 23.72 1.09 -12.51
C PRO A 177 22.98 2.31 -11.95
N ILE A 178 21.90 2.05 -11.24
CA ILE A 178 21.06 3.03 -10.53
C ILE A 178 20.59 2.41 -9.22
N PRO A 179 20.30 3.20 -8.18
CA PRO A 179 19.76 2.68 -6.93
C PRO A 179 18.42 1.97 -7.13
N PRO A 180 18.31 0.65 -6.85
CA PRO A 180 17.04 -0.03 -6.89
C PRO A 180 16.04 0.58 -5.91
N GLN A 181 14.82 0.83 -6.38
CA GLN A 181 13.72 1.38 -5.61
C GLN A 181 12.77 0.24 -5.22
N LEU A 182 12.79 -0.16 -3.95
CA LEU A 182 11.93 -1.25 -3.47
C LEU A 182 10.56 -0.77 -2.96
N GLY A 183 10.35 0.55 -2.86
CA GLY A 183 9.13 1.18 -2.36
C GLY A 183 8.45 2.07 -3.38
N ALA A 184 7.89 3.19 -2.90
CA ALA A 184 7.22 4.18 -3.72
C ALA A 184 8.24 4.99 -4.54
N TRP A 185 8.23 4.82 -5.86
CA TRP A 185 9.10 5.52 -6.80
C TRP A 185 8.42 5.83 -8.14
N LEU A 186 7.27 5.21 -8.39
CA LEU A 186 6.47 5.48 -9.59
C LEU A 186 5.41 6.52 -9.25
N LEU A 187 5.39 7.59 -10.03
CA LEU A 187 4.52 8.75 -9.83
C LEU A 187 3.71 8.99 -11.11
N SER A 188 2.49 9.47 -10.96
CA SER A 188 1.76 10.07 -12.07
C SER A 188 2.39 11.44 -12.42
N GLU A 189 2.08 11.95 -13.61
CA GLU A 189 2.52 13.31 -14.01
C GLU A 189 1.98 14.39 -13.05
N ALA A 190 0.76 14.22 -12.55
CA ALA A 190 0.16 15.12 -11.57
C ALA A 190 0.87 15.07 -10.21
N ASP A 191 1.23 13.85 -9.75
CA ASP A 191 1.97 13.68 -8.51
C ASP A 191 3.37 14.30 -8.61
N LEU A 192 4.06 14.08 -9.74
CA LEU A 192 5.37 14.67 -9.98
C LEU A 192 5.32 16.21 -9.97
N ALA A 193 4.28 16.80 -10.59
CA ALA A 193 4.07 18.23 -10.58
C ALA A 193 3.78 18.78 -9.17
N SER A 194 3.08 18.01 -8.32
CA SER A 194 2.74 18.43 -6.95
C SER A 194 3.93 18.42 -5.99
N LEU A 195 4.96 17.64 -6.28
CA LEU A 195 6.21 17.60 -5.50
C LEU A 195 7.14 18.83 -5.77
N ASP A 196 6.66 19.82 -6.57
CA ASP A 196 7.28 21.13 -6.78
C ASP A 196 8.76 21.09 -7.25
N GLY A 197 9.13 20.08 -8.02
CA GLY A 197 10.50 19.93 -8.52
C GLY A 197 11.56 19.69 -7.44
N ARG A 198 11.19 19.55 -6.17
CA ARG A 198 12.12 19.32 -5.05
C ARG A 198 12.98 18.07 -5.24
N LEU A 199 12.42 17.04 -5.89
CA LEU A 199 13.18 15.86 -6.25
C LEU A 199 14.29 16.15 -7.28
N VAL A 200 14.07 17.12 -8.17
CA VAL A 200 15.07 17.55 -9.18
C VAL A 200 16.25 18.27 -8.54
N ASP A 201 16.00 19.07 -7.50
CA ASP A 201 17.05 19.80 -6.78
C ASP A 201 18.05 18.87 -6.06
N LEU A 202 17.66 17.62 -5.84
CA LEU A 202 18.46 16.59 -5.17
C LEU A 202 19.28 15.73 -6.14
N GLY A 203 19.27 16.06 -7.44
CA GLY A 203 19.92 15.26 -8.47
C GLY A 203 19.15 13.99 -8.84
N ASP A 204 17.93 13.84 -8.32
CA ASP A 204 17.04 12.75 -8.69
C ASP A 204 16.61 12.91 -10.15
N ARG A 205 16.54 11.78 -10.85
CA ARG A 205 16.12 11.73 -12.25
C ARG A 205 14.70 11.23 -12.33
N SER A 206 13.90 11.92 -13.13
CA SER A 206 12.61 11.39 -13.57
C SER A 206 12.81 10.67 -14.89
N LEU A 207 12.34 9.42 -14.95
CA LEU A 207 12.29 8.61 -16.16
C LEU A 207 10.85 8.57 -16.67
N ALA A 208 10.60 9.05 -17.89
CA ALA A 208 9.31 8.88 -18.54
C ALA A 208 9.20 7.45 -19.11
N LEU A 209 8.35 6.63 -18.50
CA LEU A 209 7.99 5.30 -18.95
C LEU A 209 6.67 5.44 -19.70
N ASP A 210 6.75 5.63 -21.03
CA ASP A 210 5.63 6.09 -21.87
C ASP A 210 5.40 5.24 -23.13
N THR A 211 6.19 4.19 -23.33
CA THR A 211 6.04 3.27 -24.46
C THR A 211 5.69 1.88 -23.93
N ALA A 212 4.50 1.38 -24.28
CA ALA A 212 4.01 0.09 -23.79
C ALA A 212 3.92 -0.94 -24.93
N THR A 213 4.17 -2.22 -24.60
CA THR A 213 3.91 -3.38 -25.45
C THR A 213 3.21 -4.47 -24.65
N THR A 214 2.36 -5.25 -25.29
CA THR A 214 1.65 -6.36 -24.68
C THR A 214 1.96 -7.65 -25.43
N TRP A 215 2.29 -8.70 -24.69
CA TRP A 215 2.67 -9.99 -25.24
C TRP A 215 1.85 -11.13 -24.65
N ASN A 216 1.57 -12.12 -25.47
CA ASN A 216 0.98 -13.40 -25.08
C ASN A 216 1.85 -14.56 -25.60
N ALA A 217 1.35 -15.80 -25.54
CA ALA A 217 2.09 -16.97 -25.99
C ALA A 217 2.34 -17.00 -27.52
N GLU A 218 1.57 -16.25 -28.30
CA GLU A 218 1.69 -16.14 -29.76
C GLU A 218 2.62 -14.99 -30.18
N GLY A 219 3.04 -14.13 -29.26
CA GLY A 219 3.89 -12.97 -29.51
C GLY A 219 3.26 -11.64 -29.10
N GLU A 220 3.70 -10.54 -29.72
CA GLU A 220 3.15 -9.21 -29.47
C GLU A 220 1.69 -9.12 -29.93
N THR A 221 0.87 -8.47 -29.11
CA THR A 221 -0.58 -8.31 -29.32
C THR A 221 -1.03 -6.86 -29.10
N GLU A 222 -2.35 -6.61 -29.17
CA GLU A 222 -2.91 -5.27 -28.91
C GLU A 222 -2.58 -4.81 -27.50
N GLY A 223 -2.46 -3.48 -27.34
CA GLY A 223 -2.21 -2.84 -26.05
C GLY A 223 -3.36 -3.05 -25.06
N LEU A 224 -3.09 -2.77 -23.80
CA LEU A 224 -4.13 -2.84 -22.76
C LEU A 224 -5.21 -1.80 -23.02
N ASP A 225 -6.47 -2.18 -22.74
CA ASP A 225 -7.65 -1.31 -22.86
C ASP A 225 -8.33 -1.15 -21.49
N GLY A 226 -8.34 0.05 -20.97
CA GLY A 226 -9.05 0.41 -19.74
C GLY A 226 -10.53 0.72 -19.95
N ALA A 227 -11.01 0.84 -21.20
CA ALA A 227 -12.39 1.25 -21.49
C ALA A 227 -13.45 0.28 -20.92
N PRO A 228 -13.29 -1.06 -20.95
CA PRO A 228 -14.24 -1.97 -20.31
C PRO A 228 -14.37 -1.72 -18.81
N ILE A 229 -13.25 -1.42 -18.12
CA ILE A 229 -13.25 -1.11 -16.68
C ILE A 229 -13.99 0.20 -16.44
N ALA A 230 -13.65 1.26 -17.18
CA ALA A 230 -14.28 2.57 -17.04
C ALA A 230 -15.79 2.51 -17.28
N GLN A 231 -16.25 1.79 -18.33
CA GLN A 231 -17.68 1.63 -18.62
C GLN A 231 -18.43 0.83 -17.54
N ALA A 232 -17.82 -0.21 -17.00
CA ALA A 232 -18.41 -1.01 -15.92
C ALA A 232 -18.55 -0.16 -14.64
N VAL A 233 -17.52 0.62 -14.31
CA VAL A 233 -17.52 1.54 -13.18
C VAL A 233 -18.59 2.62 -13.34
N GLU A 234 -18.69 3.29 -14.48
CA GLU A 234 -19.71 4.32 -14.74
C GLU A 234 -21.13 3.76 -14.53
N LYS A 235 -21.40 2.55 -15.02
CA LYS A 235 -22.69 1.88 -14.81
C LYS A 235 -22.92 1.48 -13.36
N ALA A 236 -21.88 1.02 -12.66
CA ALA A 236 -21.98 0.64 -11.26
C ALA A 236 -22.25 1.85 -10.36
N GLN A 237 -21.67 3.02 -10.66
CA GLN A 237 -21.92 4.27 -9.93
C GLN A 237 -23.37 4.75 -10.03
N ALA A 238 -24.11 4.31 -11.03
CA ALA A 238 -25.55 4.57 -11.17
C ALA A 238 -26.44 3.57 -10.41
N GLN A 239 -25.87 2.53 -9.79
CA GLN A 239 -26.63 1.53 -9.02
C GLN A 239 -26.89 2.01 -7.58
N ALA A 240 -27.88 1.36 -6.92
CA ALA A 240 -28.27 1.69 -5.54
C ALA A 240 -27.30 1.16 -4.46
N SER A 241 -26.40 0.26 -4.83
CA SER A 241 -25.41 -0.35 -3.93
C SER A 241 -24.06 -0.47 -4.63
N ASP A 242 -23.00 -0.25 -3.88
CA ASP A 242 -21.65 -0.45 -4.34
C ASP A 242 -21.34 -1.93 -4.53
N ALA A 243 -20.43 -2.23 -5.45
CA ALA A 243 -19.96 -3.58 -5.76
C ALA A 243 -18.45 -3.57 -5.98
N ALA A 244 -17.81 -4.73 -5.98
CA ALA A 244 -16.42 -4.82 -6.39
C ALA A 244 -16.25 -4.53 -7.89
N VAL A 245 -15.08 -4.04 -8.30
CA VAL A 245 -14.78 -3.73 -9.71
C VAL A 245 -15.01 -4.95 -10.60
N THR A 246 -14.58 -6.15 -10.19
CA THR A 246 -14.81 -7.38 -10.95
C THR A 246 -16.30 -7.77 -11.03
N ASP A 247 -17.07 -7.53 -9.95
CA ASP A 247 -18.51 -7.79 -9.96
C ASP A 247 -19.24 -6.82 -10.90
N ALA A 248 -18.82 -5.55 -10.93
CA ALA A 248 -19.33 -4.55 -11.87
C ALA A 248 -19.01 -4.91 -13.32
N LEU A 249 -17.81 -5.42 -13.59
CA LEU A 249 -17.41 -5.93 -14.92
C LEU A 249 -18.27 -7.11 -15.34
N ALA A 250 -18.43 -8.12 -14.49
CA ALA A 250 -19.27 -9.30 -14.76
C ALA A 250 -20.74 -8.91 -14.98
N ALA A 251 -21.29 -8.00 -14.17
CA ALA A 251 -22.65 -7.47 -14.34
C ALA A 251 -22.82 -6.71 -15.66
N ASN A 252 -21.74 -6.15 -16.22
CA ASN A 252 -21.71 -5.49 -17.52
C ASN A 252 -21.46 -6.46 -18.69
N GLY A 253 -21.34 -7.77 -18.42
CA GLY A 253 -21.16 -8.82 -19.43
C GLY A 253 -19.71 -9.03 -19.85
N ALA A 254 -18.73 -8.51 -19.11
CA ALA A 254 -17.31 -8.77 -19.37
C ALA A 254 -16.96 -10.22 -19.00
N ASP A 255 -16.10 -10.83 -19.81
CA ASP A 255 -15.47 -12.11 -19.51
C ASP A 255 -14.22 -11.85 -18.66
N LEU A 256 -14.25 -12.23 -17.39
CA LEU A 256 -13.13 -12.02 -16.48
C LEU A 256 -11.95 -12.95 -16.78
N ASP A 257 -12.15 -14.00 -17.57
CA ASP A 257 -11.10 -14.90 -18.05
C ASP A 257 -10.45 -14.40 -19.34
N ASP A 258 -10.95 -13.29 -19.91
CA ASP A 258 -10.31 -12.63 -21.06
C ASP A 258 -8.90 -12.19 -20.71
N PRO A 259 -7.86 -12.64 -21.48
CA PRO A 259 -6.47 -12.36 -21.16
C PRO A 259 -6.10 -10.88 -21.14
N ALA A 260 -6.67 -10.06 -22.03
CA ALA A 260 -6.37 -8.63 -22.12
C ALA A 260 -7.02 -7.88 -20.95
N LEU A 261 -8.27 -8.21 -20.60
CA LEU A 261 -8.95 -7.64 -19.43
C LEU A 261 -8.21 -8.03 -18.12
N SER A 262 -7.82 -9.30 -17.99
CA SER A 262 -7.03 -9.78 -16.85
C SER A 262 -5.70 -9.03 -16.70
N ALA A 263 -5.00 -8.77 -17.82
CA ALA A 263 -3.77 -7.97 -17.81
C ALA A 263 -4.03 -6.50 -17.44
N SER A 264 -5.14 -5.91 -17.92
CA SER A 264 -5.56 -4.55 -17.56
C SER A 264 -5.87 -4.42 -16.07
N LEU A 265 -6.56 -5.41 -15.48
CA LEU A 265 -6.82 -5.46 -14.02
C LEU A 265 -5.52 -5.65 -13.22
N ALA A 266 -4.58 -6.46 -13.72
CA ALA A 266 -3.28 -6.65 -13.09
C ALA A 266 -2.44 -5.36 -13.14
N TRP A 267 -2.48 -4.59 -14.24
CA TRP A 267 -1.83 -3.28 -14.34
C TRP A 267 -2.40 -2.29 -13.34
N MET A 268 -3.74 -2.18 -13.24
CA MET A 268 -4.38 -1.35 -12.23
C MET A 268 -3.95 -1.76 -10.81
N ALA A 269 -3.95 -3.05 -10.50
CA ALA A 269 -3.52 -3.56 -9.20
C ALA A 269 -2.03 -3.27 -8.92
N ALA A 270 -1.16 -3.41 -9.92
CA ALA A 270 0.27 -3.16 -9.79
C ALA A 270 0.60 -1.69 -9.49
N MET A 271 -0.23 -0.76 -9.96
CA MET A 271 -0.04 0.68 -9.72
C MET A 271 -0.73 1.19 -8.46
N THR A 272 -1.79 0.53 -8.00
CA THR A 272 -2.61 1.02 -6.88
C THR A 272 -2.57 0.14 -5.63
N GLY A 273 -2.09 -1.10 -5.78
CA GLY A 273 -2.11 -2.13 -4.73
C GLY A 273 -3.49 -2.73 -4.44
N ALA A 274 -4.54 -2.16 -5.00
CA ALA A 274 -5.89 -2.60 -4.74
C ALA A 274 -6.19 -3.95 -5.40
N ASP A 275 -6.92 -4.82 -4.71
CA ASP A 275 -7.47 -6.04 -5.29
C ASP A 275 -8.78 -5.72 -6.01
N PRO A 276 -8.87 -5.84 -7.35
CA PRO A 276 -10.08 -5.52 -8.10
C PRO A 276 -11.31 -6.32 -7.68
N SER A 277 -11.12 -7.51 -7.10
CA SER A 277 -12.20 -8.35 -6.58
C SER A 277 -12.78 -7.85 -5.24
N ARG A 278 -12.20 -6.80 -4.68
CA ARG A 278 -12.61 -6.19 -3.41
C ARG A 278 -12.78 -4.69 -3.49
N ALA A 279 -12.04 -4.04 -4.40
CA ALA A 279 -12.04 -2.59 -4.55
C ALA A 279 -13.42 -2.07 -4.96
N SER A 280 -13.83 -0.94 -4.37
CA SER A 280 -15.09 -0.27 -4.67
C SER A 280 -15.19 0.13 -6.14
N SER A 281 -16.35 -0.13 -6.76
CA SER A 281 -16.66 0.40 -8.08
C SER A 281 -17.24 1.82 -8.04
N TRP A 282 -17.73 2.28 -6.89
CA TRP A 282 -18.16 3.67 -6.71
C TRP A 282 -16.98 4.61 -6.52
N TYR A 283 -15.93 4.14 -5.86
CA TYR A 283 -14.67 4.85 -5.59
C TYR A 283 -13.50 3.99 -6.07
N PRO A 284 -13.43 3.73 -7.40
CA PRO A 284 -12.48 2.76 -7.93
C PRO A 284 -11.05 3.25 -7.79
N PRO A 285 -10.10 2.31 -7.70
CA PRO A 285 -8.69 2.63 -7.91
C PRO A 285 -8.52 3.27 -9.28
N HIS A 286 -7.60 4.24 -9.37
CA HIS A 286 -7.31 4.88 -10.63
C HIS A 286 -6.72 3.87 -11.63
N PHE A 287 -7.29 3.80 -12.85
CA PHE A 287 -6.64 3.05 -13.92
C PHE A 287 -5.46 3.89 -14.43
N PRO A 288 -4.24 3.35 -14.41
CA PRO A 288 -3.08 4.08 -14.89
C PRO A 288 -3.23 4.40 -16.39
N GLY A 289 -2.83 5.60 -16.79
CA GLY A 289 -2.72 5.97 -18.21
C GLY A 289 -1.57 5.24 -18.92
N ASP A 290 -1.26 5.69 -20.13
CA ASP A 290 -0.26 5.07 -21.00
C ASP A 290 1.19 5.34 -20.57
N GLY A 291 1.42 6.06 -19.46
CA GLY A 291 2.75 6.37 -18.98
C GLY A 291 2.79 6.68 -17.48
N VAL A 292 3.93 6.39 -16.90
CA VAL A 292 4.26 6.71 -15.50
C VAL A 292 5.67 7.30 -15.43
N HIS A 293 5.96 8.05 -14.39
CA HIS A 293 7.29 8.59 -14.14
C HIS A 293 7.97 7.80 -13.03
N GLY A 294 9.13 7.21 -13.35
CA GLY A 294 10.01 6.63 -12.34
C GLY A 294 10.91 7.70 -11.76
N VAL A 295 10.92 7.88 -10.45
CA VAL A 295 11.90 8.72 -9.76
C VAL A 295 13.06 7.85 -9.31
N ILE A 296 14.25 8.15 -9.79
CA ILE A 296 15.48 7.42 -9.48
C ILE A 296 16.45 8.35 -8.79
N GLY A 297 16.89 7.95 -7.62
CA GLY A 297 17.79 8.67 -6.76
C GLY A 297 17.86 8.03 -5.38
N ASP A 298 18.50 8.69 -4.44
CA ASP A 298 18.47 8.31 -3.03
C ASP A 298 17.35 9.03 -2.30
N LEU A 299 16.11 8.53 -2.47
CA LEU A 299 14.92 9.12 -1.82
C LEU A 299 15.01 9.04 -0.28
N ASP A 300 15.74 8.06 0.27
CA ASP A 300 15.98 7.96 1.70
C ASP A 300 16.88 9.12 2.18
N ALA A 301 17.90 9.50 1.40
CA ALA A 301 18.78 10.64 1.71
C ALA A 301 17.99 11.95 1.72
N TYR A 302 17.09 12.17 0.75
CA TYR A 302 16.20 13.33 0.74
C TYR A 302 15.37 13.46 2.02
N LEU A 303 14.77 12.37 2.47
CA LEU A 303 14.02 12.37 3.73
C LEU A 303 14.96 12.65 4.92
N GLY A 304 16.19 12.14 4.86
CA GLY A 304 17.22 12.38 5.88
C GLY A 304 17.56 13.87 6.04
N GLU A 305 17.69 14.61 4.94
CA GLU A 305 17.97 16.06 4.96
C GLU A 305 16.87 16.86 5.67
N GLN A 306 15.59 16.44 5.54
CA GLN A 306 14.48 17.09 6.23
C GLN A 306 14.55 16.94 7.76
N LEU A 307 15.35 16.01 8.28
CA LEU A 307 15.48 15.72 9.69
C LEU A 307 16.66 16.43 10.39
N GLU A 308 17.33 17.37 9.70
CA GLU A 308 18.38 18.15 10.31
C GLU A 308 17.86 18.91 11.56
N GLY A 309 18.51 18.65 12.70
CA GLY A 309 18.12 19.21 14.00
C GLY A 309 16.94 18.52 14.69
N VAL A 310 16.31 17.51 14.08
CA VAL A 310 15.26 16.70 14.69
C VAL A 310 15.88 15.49 15.39
N LYS A 311 15.40 15.16 16.60
CA LYS A 311 15.84 13.95 17.29
C LYS A 311 15.16 12.72 16.67
N VAL A 312 15.95 11.80 16.13
CA VAL A 312 15.50 10.54 15.53
C VAL A 312 15.96 9.35 16.35
N ALA A 313 15.05 8.43 16.65
CA ALA A 313 15.32 7.17 17.33
C ALA A 313 14.91 6.01 16.40
N THR A 314 15.88 5.47 15.66
CA THR A 314 15.69 4.25 14.84
C THR A 314 15.79 3.00 15.71
N ALA A 315 15.43 1.83 15.17
CA ALA A 315 15.34 0.56 15.89
C ALA A 315 14.53 0.65 17.21
N SER A 316 13.52 1.53 17.22
CA SER A 316 12.75 1.92 18.42
C SER A 316 11.25 1.72 18.21
N PRO A 317 10.78 0.48 18.00
CA PRO A 317 9.38 0.22 17.77
C PRO A 317 8.53 0.64 18.97
N VAL A 318 7.52 1.47 18.72
CA VAL A 318 6.53 1.86 19.74
C VAL A 318 5.49 0.74 19.85
N ALA A 319 5.48 0.05 21.01
CA ALA A 319 4.57 -1.05 21.26
C ALA A 319 3.22 -0.60 21.87
N ARG A 320 3.21 0.53 22.59
CA ARG A 320 2.00 1.05 23.23
C ARG A 320 2.00 2.57 23.29
N ILE A 321 0.82 3.15 23.08
CA ILE A 321 0.52 4.57 23.26
C ILE A 321 -0.60 4.70 24.31
N ALA A 322 -0.27 5.22 25.49
CA ALA A 322 -1.25 5.59 26.49
C ALA A 322 -1.48 7.11 26.42
N TYR A 323 -2.75 7.54 26.51
CA TYR A 323 -3.09 8.95 26.37
C TYR A 323 -4.29 9.33 27.25
N ASP A 324 -4.28 10.57 27.74
CA ASP A 324 -5.38 11.20 28.47
C ASP A 324 -5.43 12.71 28.14
N ASP A 325 -6.22 13.48 28.90
CA ASP A 325 -6.35 14.94 28.75
C ASP A 325 -5.08 15.73 29.11
N ARG A 326 -4.06 15.09 29.71
CA ARG A 326 -2.83 15.72 30.19
C ARG A 326 -1.66 15.50 29.25
N GLY A 327 -1.64 14.38 28.50
CA GLY A 327 -0.55 14.07 27.60
C GLY A 327 -0.54 12.62 27.12
N VAL A 328 0.62 12.21 26.62
CA VAL A 328 0.83 10.91 25.99
C VAL A 328 2.04 10.22 26.60
N SER A 329 1.93 8.92 26.82
CA SER A 329 3.04 8.06 27.22
C SER A 329 3.28 6.97 26.18
N LEU A 330 4.45 6.93 25.58
CA LEU A 330 4.90 5.89 24.67
C LEU A 330 5.65 4.82 25.44
N ARG A 331 5.40 3.55 25.13
CA ARG A 331 6.22 2.44 25.58
C ARG A 331 6.85 1.77 24.38
N LEU A 332 8.17 1.75 24.33
CA LEU A 332 8.94 1.09 23.28
C LEU A 332 8.96 -0.43 23.45
N GLY A 333 9.29 -1.17 22.40
CA GLY A 333 9.49 -2.61 22.43
C GLY A 333 10.55 -3.07 23.44
N THR A 334 11.51 -2.21 23.80
CA THR A 334 12.49 -2.43 24.87
C THR A 334 11.92 -2.37 26.28
N GLY A 335 10.67 -1.86 26.45
CA GLY A 335 10.01 -1.61 27.72
C GLY A 335 10.24 -0.20 28.26
N GLU A 336 11.08 0.62 27.65
CA GLU A 336 11.27 2.03 28.02
C GLU A 336 9.98 2.80 27.85
N ALA A 337 9.67 3.70 28.82
CA ALA A 337 8.50 4.56 28.79
C ALA A 337 8.92 6.04 28.71
N LEU A 338 8.32 6.78 27.79
CA LEU A 338 8.61 8.18 27.50
C LEU A 338 7.31 8.98 27.49
N SER A 339 7.35 10.22 27.99
CA SER A 339 6.16 11.09 28.07
C SER A 339 6.31 12.30 27.15
N TYR A 340 5.22 12.63 26.48
CA TYR A 340 5.10 13.74 25.54
C TYR A 340 3.78 14.47 25.76
N ASP A 341 3.67 15.70 25.28
CA ASP A 341 2.43 16.46 25.35
C ASP A 341 1.43 15.95 24.31
N ARG A 342 1.90 15.65 23.08
CA ARG A 342 1.09 15.13 21.98
C ARG A 342 1.90 14.14 21.11
N VAL A 343 1.17 13.39 20.29
CA VAL A 343 1.78 12.44 19.34
C VAL A 343 1.08 12.47 17.98
N ILE A 344 1.87 12.39 16.91
CA ILE A 344 1.36 12.05 15.58
C ILE A 344 1.74 10.59 15.29
N VAL A 345 0.76 9.77 14.94
CA VAL A 345 0.95 8.38 14.53
C VAL A 345 0.88 8.30 13.01
N THR A 346 1.99 7.91 12.38
CA THR A 346 2.10 7.72 10.93
C THR A 346 2.33 6.25 10.56
N ALA A 347 2.00 5.35 11.49
CA ALA A 347 2.08 3.91 11.25
C ALA A 347 1.16 3.48 10.10
N PRO A 348 1.60 2.60 9.19
CA PRO A 348 0.79 2.10 8.10
C PRO A 348 -0.54 1.47 8.56
N LEU A 349 -1.58 1.56 7.72
CA LEU A 349 -2.89 0.97 8.01
C LEU A 349 -2.78 -0.51 8.40
N GLY A 350 -1.96 -1.28 7.70
CA GLY A 350 -1.76 -2.71 8.00
C GLY A 350 -1.22 -2.95 9.41
N VAL A 351 -0.35 -2.09 9.91
CA VAL A 351 0.17 -2.16 11.30
C VAL A 351 -0.95 -1.89 12.30
N LEU A 352 -1.82 -0.90 12.03
CA LEU A 352 -2.98 -0.59 12.88
C LEU A 352 -4.00 -1.74 12.87
N GLN A 353 -4.28 -2.34 11.72
CA GLN A 353 -5.16 -3.49 11.56
C GLN A 353 -4.67 -4.73 12.28
N LYS A 354 -3.35 -4.96 12.29
CA LYS A 354 -2.71 -6.07 13.01
C LYS A 354 -2.47 -5.78 14.49
N GLN A 355 -2.93 -4.62 14.98
CA GLN A 355 -2.73 -4.18 16.37
C GLN A 355 -1.25 -4.16 16.78
N GLY A 356 -0.38 -3.78 15.85
CA GLY A 356 1.06 -3.64 16.11
C GLY A 356 1.40 -2.58 17.16
N ILE A 357 0.45 -1.65 17.43
CA ILE A 357 0.52 -0.64 18.49
C ILE A 357 -0.71 -0.78 19.38
N GLU A 358 -0.52 -0.99 20.70
CA GLU A 358 -1.59 -0.99 21.70
C GLU A 358 -1.96 0.45 22.07
N PHE A 359 -3.24 0.81 22.02
CA PHE A 359 -3.76 2.10 22.49
C PHE A 359 -4.46 1.95 23.82
N ALA A 360 -4.17 2.86 24.80
CA ALA A 360 -4.77 2.86 26.13
C ALA A 360 -5.16 4.28 26.58
N PRO A 361 -6.46 4.59 26.71
CA PRO A 361 -7.59 3.69 26.43
C PRO A 361 -7.64 3.26 24.96
N ALA A 362 -8.48 2.26 24.64
CA ALA A 362 -8.73 1.88 23.26
C ALA A 362 -9.20 3.10 22.45
N LEU A 363 -8.80 3.18 21.17
CA LEU A 363 -9.24 4.25 20.26
C LEU A 363 -10.78 4.37 20.23
N PRO A 364 -11.32 5.55 19.96
CA PRO A 364 -12.75 5.76 19.77
C PRO A 364 -13.34 4.77 18.76
N PHE A 365 -14.63 4.51 18.88
CA PHE A 365 -15.31 3.56 18.00
C PHE A 365 -15.20 3.96 16.52
N SER A 366 -15.25 5.28 16.21
CA SER A 366 -15.05 5.81 14.85
C SER A 366 -13.70 5.40 14.25
N HIS A 367 -12.61 5.58 14.99
CA HIS A 367 -11.26 5.21 14.52
C HIS A 367 -11.11 3.70 14.31
N ARG A 368 -11.62 2.90 15.28
CA ARG A 368 -11.57 1.43 15.15
C ARG A 368 -12.41 0.93 13.98
N GLY A 369 -13.57 1.58 13.74
CA GLY A 369 -14.41 1.33 12.59
C GLY A 369 -13.69 1.64 11.28
N ALA A 370 -13.07 2.81 11.19
CA ALA A 370 -12.30 3.25 10.03
C ALA A 370 -11.12 2.31 9.72
N ILE A 371 -10.32 1.95 10.74
CA ILE A 371 -9.21 0.99 10.59
C ILE A 371 -9.71 -0.36 10.06
N ALA A 372 -10.88 -0.81 10.50
CA ALA A 372 -11.45 -2.07 10.05
C ALA A 372 -12.10 -2.00 8.67
N ALA A 373 -12.65 -0.82 8.28
CA ALA A 373 -13.37 -0.63 7.02
C ALA A 373 -12.44 -0.43 5.82
N LEU A 374 -11.33 0.29 6.01
CA LEU A 374 -10.32 0.47 4.97
C LEU A 374 -9.58 -0.83 4.68
N ALA A 375 -9.07 -1.01 3.46
CA ALA A 375 -8.25 -2.17 3.10
C ALA A 375 -6.79 -1.77 2.86
N SER A 376 -5.87 -2.63 3.32
CA SER A 376 -4.47 -2.57 2.90
C SER A 376 -4.34 -3.10 1.47
N GLY A 377 -3.66 -2.35 0.63
CA GLY A 377 -3.28 -2.75 -0.72
C GLY A 377 -1.86 -3.31 -0.74
N PHE A 378 -1.56 -4.10 -1.77
CA PHE A 378 -0.28 -4.79 -1.88
C PHE A 378 0.34 -4.49 -3.24
N ILE A 379 1.57 -3.99 -3.23
CA ILE A 379 2.45 -3.84 -4.39
C ILE A 379 3.80 -4.40 -3.99
N GLU A 380 4.34 -5.29 -4.82
CA GLU A 380 5.70 -5.80 -4.68
C GLU A 380 6.47 -5.53 -5.95
N THR A 381 7.77 -5.31 -5.82
CA THR A 381 8.69 -5.08 -6.92
C THR A 381 9.75 -6.18 -6.99
N ALA A 382 10.16 -6.52 -8.20
CA ALA A 382 11.21 -7.48 -8.48
C ALA A 382 12.24 -6.86 -9.43
N TRP A 383 13.41 -6.48 -8.92
CA TRP A 383 14.51 -5.92 -9.69
C TRP A 383 15.43 -7.03 -10.20
N MET A 384 15.67 -7.05 -11.50
CA MET A 384 16.53 -8.02 -12.16
C MET A 384 17.54 -7.30 -13.07
N ARG A 385 18.82 -7.57 -12.86
CA ARG A 385 19.87 -7.16 -13.78
C ARG A 385 20.45 -8.40 -14.45
N PHE A 386 20.67 -8.33 -15.74
CA PHE A 386 21.27 -9.40 -16.54
C PHE A 386 22.65 -8.97 -17.04
N ASP A 387 23.48 -9.93 -17.44
CA ASP A 387 24.77 -9.64 -18.07
C ASP A 387 24.56 -9.15 -19.51
N GLU A 388 23.57 -9.71 -20.21
CA GLU A 388 23.18 -9.35 -21.57
C GLU A 388 21.65 -9.35 -21.70
N ALA A 389 21.11 -8.47 -22.55
CA ALA A 389 19.68 -8.47 -22.86
C ALA A 389 19.33 -9.71 -23.69
N PHE A 390 18.28 -10.43 -23.28
CA PHE A 390 17.72 -11.57 -24.01
C PHE A 390 16.42 -11.18 -24.77
N TRP A 391 16.07 -9.92 -24.77
CA TRP A 391 14.90 -9.34 -25.43
C TRP A 391 15.31 -8.37 -26.53
N THR A 392 14.36 -8.05 -27.42
CA THR A 392 14.59 -7.15 -28.55
C THR A 392 13.72 -5.89 -28.51
N THR A 393 12.69 -5.84 -27.68
CA THR A 393 11.81 -4.68 -27.60
C THR A 393 12.46 -3.53 -26.82
N GLU A 394 12.33 -2.31 -27.36
CA GLU A 394 12.78 -1.06 -26.71
C GLU A 394 11.67 -0.40 -25.86
N ALA A 395 10.43 -0.93 -25.88
CA ALA A 395 9.35 -0.43 -25.06
C ALA A 395 9.74 -0.39 -23.57
N THR A 396 9.27 0.62 -22.85
CA THR A 396 9.62 0.86 -21.46
C THR A 396 8.68 0.17 -20.48
N ILE A 397 7.45 -0.18 -20.90
CA ILE A 397 6.45 -0.93 -20.14
C ILE A 397 6.06 -2.17 -20.94
N TRP A 398 6.13 -3.34 -20.32
CA TRP A 398 5.73 -4.59 -20.94
C TRP A 398 4.62 -5.25 -20.15
N HIS A 399 3.60 -5.71 -20.85
CA HIS A 399 2.47 -6.42 -20.25
C HIS A 399 2.40 -7.85 -20.76
N VAL A 400 2.05 -8.77 -19.87
CA VAL A 400 1.79 -10.18 -20.18
C VAL A 400 0.28 -10.43 -20.16
N ALA A 401 -0.29 -10.74 -21.31
CA ALA A 401 -1.68 -11.13 -21.46
C ALA A 401 -1.80 -12.66 -21.53
N GLY A 402 -2.57 -13.25 -20.63
CA GLY A 402 -2.78 -14.69 -20.57
C GLY A 402 -1.72 -15.45 -19.76
N GLY A 403 -1.85 -16.79 -19.77
CA GLY A 403 -1.01 -17.67 -18.97
C GLY A 403 -1.17 -17.48 -17.46
N ASP A 404 -0.35 -18.22 -16.69
CA ASP A 404 -0.34 -18.19 -15.21
C ASP A 404 0.78 -17.30 -14.66
N ALA A 405 1.20 -16.26 -15.42
CA ALA A 405 2.26 -15.36 -14.99
C ALA A 405 1.85 -14.60 -13.73
N LEU A 406 2.68 -14.72 -12.68
CA LEU A 406 2.46 -13.99 -11.43
C LEU A 406 2.83 -12.50 -11.55
N ILE A 407 3.88 -12.20 -12.33
CA ILE A 407 4.27 -10.83 -12.66
C ILE A 407 3.78 -10.56 -14.08
N ARG A 408 2.82 -9.65 -14.22
CA ARG A 408 2.21 -9.33 -15.51
C ARG A 408 2.65 -7.99 -16.09
N THR A 409 3.42 -7.22 -15.32
CA THR A 409 3.96 -5.94 -15.77
C THR A 409 5.44 -5.86 -15.47
N TRP A 410 6.22 -5.44 -16.48
CA TRP A 410 7.64 -5.22 -16.39
C TRP A 410 8.00 -3.82 -16.90
N LEU A 411 8.94 -3.17 -16.23
CA LEU A 411 9.54 -1.92 -16.66
C LEU A 411 10.94 -2.21 -17.19
N ASN A 412 11.21 -1.78 -18.40
CA ASN A 412 12.51 -1.90 -19.04
C ASN A 412 13.30 -0.61 -18.82
N LEU A 413 14.34 -0.69 -18.00
CA LEU A 413 15.18 0.46 -17.69
C LEU A 413 16.43 0.55 -18.59
N GLN A 414 16.66 -0.40 -19.48
CA GLN A 414 17.81 -0.39 -20.38
C GLN A 414 17.90 0.87 -21.25
N PRO A 415 16.79 1.43 -21.80
CA PRO A 415 16.85 2.68 -22.59
C PRO A 415 17.41 3.88 -21.81
N PHE A 416 17.30 3.86 -20.47
CA PHE A 416 17.76 4.96 -19.61
C PHE A 416 19.12 4.71 -18.99
N THR A 417 19.44 3.45 -18.67
CA THR A 417 20.66 3.07 -17.93
C THR A 417 21.77 2.60 -18.85
N GLY A 418 21.44 2.14 -20.05
CA GLY A 418 22.35 1.42 -20.94
C GLY A 418 22.63 -0.03 -20.52
N GLU A 419 22.15 -0.43 -19.34
CA GLU A 419 22.34 -1.76 -18.75
C GLU A 419 21.03 -2.57 -18.75
N PRO A 420 21.09 -3.90 -18.93
CA PRO A 420 19.89 -4.74 -19.00
C PRO A 420 19.23 -4.92 -17.62
N VAL A 421 18.47 -3.93 -17.20
CA VAL A 421 17.72 -3.91 -15.94
C VAL A 421 16.22 -3.93 -16.24
N LEU A 422 15.52 -4.88 -15.60
CA LEU A 422 14.06 -5.01 -15.61
C LEU A 422 13.51 -4.91 -14.20
N VAL A 423 12.33 -4.27 -14.07
CA VAL A 423 11.60 -4.18 -12.80
C VAL A 423 10.22 -4.77 -12.98
N GLY A 424 9.96 -5.91 -12.35
CA GLY A 424 8.63 -6.51 -12.31
C GLY A 424 7.76 -5.85 -11.27
N LEU A 425 6.50 -5.57 -11.62
CA LEU A 425 5.49 -5.02 -10.73
C LEU A 425 4.39 -6.05 -10.50
N VAL A 426 4.05 -6.29 -9.24
CA VAL A 426 2.99 -7.21 -8.83
C VAL A 426 2.04 -6.46 -7.91
N GLY A 427 0.73 -6.55 -8.16
CA GLY A 427 -0.28 -5.85 -7.37
C GLY A 427 -1.38 -6.76 -6.83
N GLY A 428 -2.12 -6.24 -5.84
CA GLY A 428 -3.30 -6.90 -5.26
C GLY A 428 -2.99 -8.26 -4.64
N ALA A 429 -3.86 -9.24 -4.86
CA ALA A 429 -3.72 -10.57 -4.29
C ALA A 429 -2.48 -11.33 -4.78
N ASP A 430 -2.00 -11.04 -5.99
CA ASP A 430 -0.79 -11.66 -6.52
C ASP A 430 0.47 -11.14 -5.82
N ALA A 431 0.49 -9.88 -5.38
CA ALA A 431 1.59 -9.33 -4.57
C ALA A 431 1.68 -10.01 -3.20
N GLU A 432 0.56 -10.28 -2.51
CA GLU A 432 0.56 -11.09 -1.28
C GLU A 432 1.20 -12.46 -1.51
N ARG A 433 0.79 -13.13 -2.61
CA ARG A 433 1.33 -14.45 -2.98
C ARG A 433 2.82 -14.40 -3.30
N PHE A 434 3.24 -13.37 -4.03
CA PHE A 434 4.64 -13.17 -4.40
C PHE A 434 5.53 -12.93 -3.17
N ALA A 435 5.08 -12.12 -2.21
CA ALA A 435 5.80 -11.85 -0.97
C ALA A 435 6.00 -13.10 -0.08
N GLU A 436 5.08 -14.06 -0.14
CA GLU A 436 5.16 -15.32 0.62
C GLU A 436 6.13 -16.35 -0.01
N LEU A 437 6.56 -16.15 -1.26
CA LEU A 437 7.48 -17.08 -1.94
C LEU A 437 8.87 -17.07 -1.31
N SER A 438 9.56 -18.22 -1.38
CA SER A 438 10.99 -18.25 -1.13
C SER A 438 11.75 -17.46 -2.21
N GLU A 439 12.98 -16.98 -1.91
CA GLU A 439 13.81 -16.26 -2.90
C GLU A 439 13.96 -17.04 -4.20
N ARG A 440 14.19 -18.35 -4.09
CA ARG A 440 14.30 -19.24 -5.24
C ARG A 440 13.01 -19.29 -6.07
N ASP A 441 11.87 -19.44 -5.41
CA ASP A 441 10.59 -19.59 -6.10
C ASP A 441 10.12 -18.25 -6.67
N ALA A 442 10.43 -17.13 -5.99
CA ALA A 442 10.17 -15.78 -6.49
C ALA A 442 11.00 -15.45 -7.75
N THR A 443 12.31 -15.76 -7.72
CA THR A 443 13.18 -15.62 -8.92
C THR A 443 12.71 -16.51 -10.06
N ALA A 444 12.28 -17.73 -9.77
CA ALA A 444 11.75 -18.63 -10.80
C ALA A 444 10.43 -18.12 -11.40
N ALA A 445 9.51 -17.57 -10.57
CA ALA A 445 8.28 -16.95 -11.04
C ALA A 445 8.54 -15.72 -11.91
N ALA A 446 9.50 -14.88 -11.53
CA ALA A 446 9.92 -13.71 -12.29
C ALA A 446 10.48 -14.13 -13.68
N ARG A 447 11.38 -15.10 -13.71
CA ARG A 447 11.92 -15.62 -14.99
C ARG A 447 10.83 -16.27 -15.86
N ALA A 448 9.88 -16.98 -15.26
CA ALA A 448 8.78 -17.60 -15.99
C ALA A 448 7.91 -16.56 -16.70
N SER A 449 7.64 -15.41 -16.07
CA SER A 449 6.86 -14.33 -16.70
C SER A 449 7.62 -13.59 -17.80
N LEU A 450 8.95 -13.61 -17.77
CA LEU A 450 9.79 -12.99 -18.80
C LEU A 450 9.93 -13.86 -20.06
N ALA A 451 9.52 -15.12 -20.04
CA ALA A 451 9.62 -16.03 -21.18
C ALA A 451 8.85 -15.53 -22.41
N PHE A 452 7.83 -14.73 -22.23
CA PHE A 452 7.05 -14.13 -23.31
C PHE A 452 7.85 -13.15 -24.17
N PHE A 453 8.91 -12.55 -23.61
CA PHE A 453 9.73 -11.52 -24.24
C PHE A 453 11.10 -12.07 -24.72
N ALA A 454 11.37 -13.34 -24.46
CA ALA A 454 12.61 -13.95 -24.92
C ALA A 454 12.63 -14.02 -26.45
N ALA A 455 13.72 -13.57 -27.06
CA ALA A 455 13.91 -13.74 -28.48
C ALA A 455 13.78 -15.23 -28.86
N PRO A 456 13.13 -15.58 -30.00
CA PRO A 456 13.14 -16.95 -30.46
C PRO A 456 14.57 -17.44 -30.52
N ALA A 457 14.83 -18.64 -29.99
CA ALA A 457 16.14 -19.26 -30.18
C ALA A 457 16.42 -19.30 -31.69
N ASP A 458 17.52 -18.72 -32.12
CA ASP A 458 17.97 -18.87 -33.51
C ASP A 458 18.04 -20.36 -33.79
N ASP A 459 17.19 -20.84 -34.69
CA ASP A 459 17.34 -22.17 -35.29
C ASP A 459 18.68 -22.15 -36.00
N GLU A 460 19.77 -22.45 -35.30
CA GLU A 460 21.02 -22.77 -35.94
C GLU A 460 20.78 -24.04 -36.77
N GLY A 461 20.49 -23.80 -38.07
CA GLY A 461 20.32 -24.80 -39.11
C GLY A 461 21.62 -25.55 -39.48
#